data_5fb19f4d2af78cc009aeea9b9c42d76b
#
_entry.id   5fb19f4d2af78cc009aeea9b9c42d76b
#
_cell.length_a   1.000
_cell.length_b   1.000
_cell.length_c   1.000
_cell.angle_alpha   90.00
_cell.angle_beta   90.00
_cell.angle_gamma   90.00
#
_symmetry.space_group_name_H-M   'P 1'
#
loop_
_entity.id
_entity.type
_entity.pdbx_description
1 polymer ?
#
loop_
_entity_poly.entity_id
_entity_poly.type
_entity_poly.pdbx_seq_one_letter_code
_entity_poly.pdbx_strand_id
1 'polypeptide(L)'
;MPRRFFRKFRLKRHHVHDSWMLSPFQSLLGDTRLWGIRRKTVVPAFALGLFIAFMPFPGHILMSTLLALVFRINIPVAVLTTFVSNPLTFGPMYFFAYSVGENLLELQHRAIDFELSIAWVTHTFVSIWQPMMLGCLLLGTLSAVLGFVIVDLLWRWSLHDYKSKKRSERNKSG
;
A
#
# COMPACT_ATOMS: atom_id res chain seq x y z
N MET A 1 11.50 -24.77 5.55
CA MET A 1 10.32 -25.34 4.86
C MET A 1 9.13 -24.34 4.83
N PRO A 2 9.21 -23.23 4.09
CA PRO A 2 8.09 -22.27 4.06
C PRO A 2 7.02 -22.58 3.01
N ARG A 3 7.28 -23.49 2.05
CA ARG A 3 6.34 -23.78 0.94
C ARG A 3 4.99 -24.39 1.37
N ARG A 4 4.90 -25.04 2.52
CA ARG A 4 3.65 -25.67 3.00
C ARG A 4 2.68 -24.65 3.64
N PHE A 5 3.20 -23.59 4.25
CA PHE A 5 2.39 -22.55 4.89
C PHE A 5 1.64 -21.71 3.84
N PHE A 6 2.31 -21.36 2.75
CA PHE A 6 1.72 -20.53 1.68
C PHE A 6 0.75 -21.31 0.77
N ARG A 7 0.74 -22.64 0.81
CA ARG A 7 -0.22 -23.47 0.04
C ARG A 7 -1.63 -23.42 0.62
N LYS A 8 -1.79 -23.10 1.91
CA LYS A 8 -3.10 -22.90 2.57
C LYS A 8 -3.75 -21.55 2.20
N PHE A 9 -2.95 -20.55 1.79
CA PHE A 9 -3.43 -19.23 1.34
C PHE A 9 -3.71 -19.15 -0.17
N ARG A 10 -3.86 -20.27 -0.82
CA ARG A 10 -4.40 -20.31 -2.17
C ARG A 10 -5.90 -20.00 -2.05
N LEU A 11 -6.22 -18.69 -1.98
CA LEU A 11 -7.59 -18.18 -2.05
C LEU A 11 -8.29 -18.90 -3.19
N LYS A 12 -9.40 -19.57 -2.87
CA LYS A 12 -10.21 -20.29 -3.84
C LYS A 12 -10.63 -19.29 -4.92
N ARG A 13 -10.13 -19.48 -6.13
CA ARG A 13 -10.36 -18.63 -7.31
C ARG A 13 -11.86 -18.43 -7.65
N HIS A 14 -12.76 -19.20 -7.03
CA HIS A 14 -14.17 -19.26 -7.39
C HIS A 14 -15.01 -18.05 -6.98
N HIS A 15 -14.63 -17.25 -5.95
CA HIS A 15 -15.46 -16.13 -5.50
C HIS A 15 -15.16 -14.77 -6.16
N VAL A 16 -14.08 -14.66 -6.93
CA VAL A 16 -13.71 -13.38 -7.57
C VAL A 16 -14.26 -13.29 -9.01
N HIS A 17 -14.74 -14.42 -9.56
CA HIS A 17 -15.24 -14.50 -10.94
C HIS A 17 -16.65 -13.94 -11.17
N ASP A 18 -17.45 -13.76 -10.10
CA ASP A 18 -18.89 -13.48 -10.27
C ASP A 18 -19.26 -11.99 -10.14
N SER A 19 -18.30 -11.07 -9.96
CA SER A 19 -18.63 -9.65 -9.94
C SER A 19 -18.57 -9.06 -11.36
N TRP A 20 -19.68 -8.61 -11.83
CA TRP A 20 -19.86 -7.91 -13.13
C TRP A 20 -18.89 -6.75 -13.31
N MET A 21 -18.50 -6.06 -12.24
CA MET A 21 -17.53 -4.96 -12.24
C MET A 21 -16.12 -5.42 -12.61
N LEU A 22 -15.77 -6.70 -12.42
CA LEU A 22 -14.48 -7.29 -12.75
C LEU A 22 -14.48 -8.03 -14.09
N SER A 23 -15.64 -8.11 -14.77
CA SER A 23 -15.78 -8.76 -16.08
C SER A 23 -14.72 -8.36 -17.12
N PRO A 24 -14.39 -7.06 -17.33
CA PRO A 24 -13.36 -6.66 -18.29
C PRO A 24 -11.94 -7.08 -17.88
N PHE A 25 -11.75 -7.43 -16.61
CA PHE A 25 -10.45 -7.82 -16.05
C PHE A 25 -10.30 -9.33 -15.81
N GLN A 26 -11.28 -10.14 -16.18
CA GLN A 26 -11.26 -11.59 -15.94
C GLN A 26 -10.04 -12.28 -16.57
N SER A 27 -9.66 -11.88 -17.77
CA SER A 27 -8.45 -12.39 -18.44
C SER A 27 -7.15 -12.02 -17.70
N LEU A 28 -7.14 -10.86 -17.03
CA LEU A 28 -6.02 -10.39 -16.23
C LEU A 28 -5.96 -11.09 -14.88
N LEU A 29 -7.10 -11.39 -14.26
CA LEU A 29 -7.17 -12.10 -12.97
C LEU A 29 -6.57 -13.51 -13.02
N GLY A 30 -6.50 -14.12 -14.20
CA GLY A 30 -5.79 -15.38 -14.46
C GLY A 30 -4.27 -15.27 -14.42
N ASP A 31 -3.70 -14.06 -14.47
CA ASP A 31 -2.24 -13.88 -14.47
C ASP A 31 -1.64 -14.29 -13.11
N THR A 32 -0.73 -15.25 -13.16
CA THR A 32 -0.01 -15.72 -11.97
C THR A 32 0.85 -14.66 -11.30
N ARG A 33 1.13 -13.54 -11.97
CA ARG A 33 1.89 -12.41 -11.43
C ARG A 33 1.11 -11.68 -10.34
N LEU A 34 -0.21 -11.60 -10.49
CA LEU A 34 -1.10 -10.88 -9.55
C LEU A 34 -1.20 -11.58 -8.19
N TRP A 35 -0.97 -12.88 -8.16
CA TRP A 35 -1.14 -13.72 -6.97
C TRP A 35 0.17 -14.34 -6.47
N GLY A 36 1.22 -14.29 -7.30
CA GLY A 36 2.49 -14.93 -7.01
C GLY A 36 3.39 -14.10 -6.11
N ILE A 37 3.99 -14.73 -5.10
CA ILE A 37 4.96 -14.09 -4.22
C ILE A 37 6.31 -14.06 -4.93
N ARG A 38 6.55 -13.01 -5.70
CA ARG A 38 7.80 -12.74 -6.42
C ARG A 38 8.30 -11.34 -6.05
N ARG A 39 9.61 -11.17 -5.89
CA ARG A 39 10.21 -9.86 -5.60
C ARG A 39 9.72 -8.77 -6.56
N LYS A 40 9.69 -9.06 -7.87
CA LYS A 40 9.29 -8.11 -8.91
C LYS A 40 7.82 -7.66 -8.83
N THR A 41 6.96 -8.40 -8.14
CA THR A 41 5.53 -8.08 -7.99
C THR A 41 5.16 -7.66 -6.59
N VAL A 42 5.86 -8.17 -5.56
CA VAL A 42 5.59 -7.87 -4.15
C VAL A 42 6.15 -6.51 -3.74
N VAL A 43 7.40 -6.21 -4.12
CA VAL A 43 8.05 -4.94 -3.73
C VAL A 43 7.29 -3.71 -4.24
N PRO A 44 6.96 -3.60 -5.55
CA PRO A 44 6.18 -2.47 -6.04
C PRO A 44 4.73 -2.48 -5.53
N ALA A 45 4.13 -3.64 -5.24
CA ALA A 45 2.81 -3.72 -4.65
C ALA A 45 2.77 -3.14 -3.23
N PHE A 46 3.79 -3.41 -2.43
CA PHE A 46 3.94 -2.85 -1.10
C PHE A 46 4.07 -1.31 -1.15
N ALA A 47 4.92 -0.80 -2.04
CA ALA A 47 5.09 0.63 -2.24
C ALA A 47 3.78 1.31 -2.70
N LEU A 48 3.07 0.70 -3.66
CA LEU A 48 1.78 1.21 -4.12
C LEU A 48 0.75 1.26 -2.99
N GLY A 49 0.65 0.20 -2.19
CA GLY A 49 -0.27 0.15 -1.05
C GLY A 49 0.04 1.23 0.00
N LEU A 50 1.32 1.48 0.30
CA LEU A 50 1.74 2.57 1.18
C LEU A 50 1.35 3.94 0.60
N PHE A 51 1.61 4.18 -0.68
CA PHE A 51 1.21 5.43 -1.34
C PHE A 51 -0.29 5.68 -1.19
N ILE A 52 -1.11 4.67 -1.51
CA ILE A 52 -2.57 4.79 -1.45
C ILE A 52 -3.06 4.96 -0.02
N ALA A 53 -2.40 4.34 0.97
CA ALA A 53 -2.75 4.49 2.38
C ALA A 53 -2.73 5.96 2.86
N PHE A 54 -1.87 6.81 2.27
CA PHE A 54 -1.80 8.23 2.58
C PHE A 54 -2.84 9.08 1.84
N MET A 55 -3.54 8.55 0.85
CA MET A 55 -4.52 9.36 0.09
C MET A 55 -5.79 9.62 0.92
N PRO A 56 -6.25 10.89 1.03
CA PRO A 56 -7.40 11.23 1.85
C PRO A 56 -8.73 11.01 1.10
N PHE A 57 -8.95 9.81 0.60
CA PHE A 57 -10.22 9.45 -0.03
C PHE A 57 -10.68 8.05 0.39
N PRO A 58 -11.99 7.78 0.43
CA PRO A 58 -12.52 6.46 0.68
C PRO A 58 -12.27 5.53 -0.52
N GLY A 59 -12.11 4.22 -0.26
CA GLY A 59 -11.97 3.23 -1.34
C GLY A 59 -10.53 2.80 -1.64
N HIS A 60 -9.62 2.89 -0.67
CA HIS A 60 -8.23 2.42 -0.79
C HIS A 60 -8.13 0.99 -1.35
N ILE A 61 -9.02 0.09 -0.93
CA ILE A 61 -9.05 -1.31 -1.41
C ILE A 61 -9.33 -1.37 -2.90
N LEU A 62 -10.32 -0.61 -3.37
CA LEU A 62 -10.69 -0.59 -4.79
C LEU A 62 -9.56 0.03 -5.63
N MET A 63 -9.06 1.19 -5.21
CA MET A 63 -7.99 1.89 -5.92
C MET A 63 -6.70 1.06 -5.98
N SER A 64 -6.29 0.46 -4.85
CA SER A 64 -5.10 -0.41 -4.82
C SER A 64 -5.27 -1.64 -5.69
N THR A 65 -6.46 -2.24 -5.73
CA THR A 65 -6.77 -3.38 -6.59
C THR A 65 -6.70 -3.00 -8.07
N LEU A 66 -7.34 -1.90 -8.47
CA LEU A 66 -7.34 -1.43 -9.85
C LEU A 66 -5.92 -1.09 -10.34
N LEU A 67 -5.16 -0.34 -9.54
CA LEU A 67 -3.79 0.01 -9.90
C LEU A 67 -2.86 -1.21 -9.90
N ALA A 68 -3.05 -2.15 -8.96
CA ALA A 68 -2.29 -3.39 -8.96
C ALA A 68 -2.57 -4.26 -10.20
N LEU A 69 -3.80 -4.27 -10.71
CA LEU A 69 -4.18 -4.91 -11.97
C LEU A 69 -3.50 -4.24 -13.16
N VAL A 70 -3.55 -2.91 -13.25
CA VAL A 70 -2.94 -2.12 -14.35
C VAL A 70 -1.43 -2.36 -14.40
N PHE A 71 -0.76 -2.27 -13.27
CA PHE A 71 0.70 -2.48 -13.16
C PHE A 71 1.11 -3.95 -13.14
N ARG A 72 0.16 -4.89 -13.11
CA ARG A 72 0.38 -6.35 -13.04
C ARG A 72 1.28 -6.75 -11.87
N ILE A 73 1.04 -6.15 -10.72
CA ILE A 73 1.72 -6.40 -9.45
C ILE A 73 0.83 -7.18 -8.48
N ASN A 74 1.36 -7.59 -7.33
CA ASN A 74 0.66 -8.47 -6.40
C ASN A 74 -0.51 -7.77 -5.70
N ILE A 75 -1.76 -8.14 -6.06
CA ILE A 75 -3.00 -7.54 -5.50
C ILE A 75 -3.11 -7.73 -3.99
N PRO A 76 -3.01 -8.96 -3.44
CA PRO A 76 -3.08 -9.17 -2.00
C PRO A 76 -2.13 -8.28 -1.20
N VAL A 77 -0.89 -8.12 -1.66
CA VAL A 77 0.10 -7.29 -0.97
C VAL A 77 -0.28 -5.82 -1.06
N ALA A 78 -0.68 -5.32 -2.23
CA ALA A 78 -1.11 -3.93 -2.39
C ALA A 78 -2.27 -3.60 -1.47
N VAL A 79 -3.31 -4.44 -1.45
CA VAL A 79 -4.50 -4.25 -0.60
C VAL A 79 -4.15 -4.36 0.89
N LEU A 80 -3.40 -5.38 1.31
CA LEU A 80 -3.03 -5.52 2.72
C LEU A 80 -2.20 -4.34 3.23
N THR A 81 -1.36 -3.78 2.40
CA THR A 81 -0.53 -2.62 2.78
C THR A 81 -1.37 -1.36 2.99
N THR A 82 -2.52 -1.20 2.32
CA THR A 82 -3.39 -0.05 2.58
C THR A 82 -3.97 -0.04 3.99
N PHE A 83 -4.01 -1.17 4.70
CA PHE A 83 -4.47 -1.24 6.09
C PHE A 83 -3.51 -0.59 7.10
N VAL A 84 -2.35 -0.10 6.67
CA VAL A 84 -1.52 0.83 7.46
C VAL A 84 -2.34 2.06 7.86
N SER A 85 -3.22 2.53 6.96
CA SER A 85 -4.25 3.51 7.26
C SER A 85 -5.47 2.82 7.86
N ASN A 86 -5.54 2.77 9.17
CA ASN A 86 -6.64 2.22 9.96
C ASN A 86 -7.21 3.29 10.90
N PRO A 87 -8.38 3.08 11.52
CA PRO A 87 -9.00 4.08 12.39
C PRO A 87 -8.10 4.64 13.50
N LEU A 88 -7.12 3.87 13.98
CA LEU A 88 -6.18 4.29 15.01
C LEU A 88 -5.07 5.21 14.45
N THR A 89 -4.57 4.90 13.26
CA THR A 89 -3.48 5.63 12.61
C THR A 89 -3.97 6.79 11.76
N PHE A 90 -5.25 6.79 11.39
CA PHE A 90 -5.86 7.78 10.51
C PHE A 90 -5.69 9.23 11.04
N GLY A 91 -6.08 9.48 12.29
CA GLY A 91 -5.98 10.81 12.90
C GLY A 91 -4.55 11.35 12.93
N PRO A 92 -3.60 10.66 13.57
CA PRO A 92 -2.20 11.10 13.62
C PRO A 92 -1.56 11.25 12.24
N MET A 93 -1.86 10.35 11.32
CA MET A 93 -1.28 10.33 9.97
C MET A 93 -1.71 11.55 9.15
N TYR A 94 -3.00 11.87 9.15
CA TYR A 94 -3.51 13.03 8.41
C TYR A 94 -3.21 14.36 9.10
N PHE A 95 -3.16 14.38 10.42
CA PHE A 95 -2.69 15.55 11.15
C PHE A 95 -1.25 15.90 10.77
N PHE A 96 -0.37 14.89 10.74
CA PHE A 96 1.01 15.09 10.34
C PHE A 96 1.13 15.49 8.86
N ALA A 97 0.34 14.88 7.99
CA ALA A 97 0.30 15.25 6.57
C ALA A 97 -0.15 16.70 6.38
N TYR A 98 -1.21 17.11 7.08
CA TYR A 98 -1.68 18.49 7.07
C TYR A 98 -0.59 19.47 7.52
N SER A 99 0.06 19.19 8.66
CA SER A 99 1.13 20.05 9.20
C SER A 99 2.29 20.21 8.23
N VAL A 100 2.68 19.13 7.54
CA VAL A 100 3.73 19.18 6.50
C VAL A 100 3.29 20.04 5.34
N GLY A 101 2.06 19.88 4.87
CA GLY A 101 1.52 20.69 3.75
C GLY A 101 1.35 22.17 4.11
N GLU A 102 0.90 22.46 5.33
CA GLU A 102 0.76 23.82 5.85
C GLU A 102 2.11 24.55 5.91
N ASN A 103 3.12 23.89 6.45
CA ASN A 103 4.49 24.42 6.51
C ASN A 103 5.08 24.69 5.11
N LEU A 104 4.80 23.81 4.15
CA LEU A 104 5.31 23.96 2.78
C LEU A 104 4.62 25.08 2.00
N LEU A 105 3.37 25.37 2.31
CA LEU A 105 2.60 26.44 1.69
C LEU A 105 2.77 27.77 2.45
N GLU A 106 3.60 27.82 3.50
CA GLU A 106 3.81 28.99 4.36
C GLU A 106 2.50 29.61 4.88
N LEU A 107 1.50 28.75 5.09
CA LEU A 107 0.21 29.18 5.60
C LEU A 107 0.32 29.49 7.10
N GLN A 108 -0.31 30.58 7.54
CA GLN A 108 -0.41 30.87 8.97
C GLN A 108 -1.22 29.78 9.67
N HIS A 109 -0.68 29.25 10.77
CA HIS A 109 -1.38 28.28 11.61
C HIS A 109 -2.75 28.83 12.00
N ARG A 110 -3.81 28.30 11.40
CA ARG A 110 -5.18 28.57 11.83
C ARG A 110 -5.52 27.53 12.90
N ALA A 111 -5.82 28.01 14.10
CA ALA A 111 -6.50 27.18 15.08
C ALA A 111 -7.81 26.69 14.44
N ILE A 112 -7.94 25.39 14.25
CA ILE A 112 -9.16 24.78 13.73
C ILE A 112 -10.08 24.62 14.93
N ASP A 113 -10.97 25.58 15.16
CA ASP A 113 -12.03 25.42 16.16
C ASP A 113 -12.98 24.33 15.67
N PHE A 114 -13.04 23.24 16.43
CA PHE A 114 -13.80 22.07 16.07
C PHE A 114 -15.29 22.27 16.42
N GLU A 115 -16.12 22.42 15.41
CA GLU A 115 -17.57 22.43 15.53
C GLU A 115 -18.19 21.22 14.82
N LEU A 116 -19.06 20.47 15.51
CA LEU A 116 -19.83 19.37 14.93
C LEU A 116 -21.01 19.89 14.11
N SER A 117 -20.74 20.58 13.01
CA SER A 117 -21.73 21.12 12.09
C SER A 117 -21.41 20.68 10.66
N ILE A 118 -22.46 20.40 9.86
CA ILE A 118 -22.29 20.08 8.42
C ILE A 118 -21.66 21.28 7.68
N ALA A 119 -22.05 22.51 8.05
CA ALA A 119 -21.47 23.72 7.51
C ALA A 119 -19.98 23.83 7.84
N TRP A 120 -19.58 23.51 9.07
CA TRP A 120 -18.19 23.47 9.50
C TRP A 120 -17.38 22.47 8.68
N VAL A 121 -17.90 21.24 8.49
CA VAL A 121 -17.22 20.20 7.69
C VAL A 121 -16.99 20.69 6.25
N THR A 122 -17.99 21.29 5.61
CA THR A 122 -17.85 21.74 4.22
C THR A 122 -16.90 22.94 4.08
N HIS A 123 -17.01 23.93 4.94
CA HIS A 123 -16.12 25.11 4.91
C HIS A 123 -14.69 24.78 5.32
N THR A 124 -14.52 24.01 6.37
CA THR A 124 -13.20 23.59 6.85
C THR A 124 -12.52 22.67 5.84
N PHE A 125 -13.25 21.72 5.26
CA PHE A 125 -12.70 20.84 4.23
C PHE A 125 -12.19 21.64 3.02
N VAL A 126 -12.96 22.64 2.55
CA VAL A 126 -12.54 23.50 1.44
C VAL A 126 -11.29 24.34 1.77
N SER A 127 -11.07 24.67 3.04
CA SER A 127 -9.88 25.45 3.44
C SER A 127 -8.63 24.60 3.69
N ILE A 128 -8.79 23.34 4.12
CA ILE A 128 -7.67 22.46 4.51
C ILE A 128 -7.28 21.46 3.42
N TRP A 129 -8.07 21.29 2.35
CA TRP A 129 -7.82 20.26 1.36
C TRP A 129 -6.48 20.41 0.62
N GLN A 130 -6.09 21.65 0.32
CA GLN A 130 -4.84 21.92 -0.40
C GLN A 130 -3.61 21.51 0.40
N PRO A 131 -3.38 22.02 1.64
CA PRO A 131 -2.24 21.58 2.44
C PRO A 131 -2.30 20.07 2.76
N MET A 132 -3.48 19.53 3.05
CA MET A 132 -3.65 18.13 3.34
C MET A 132 -3.29 17.24 2.14
N MET A 133 -3.76 17.58 0.92
CA MET A 133 -3.43 16.84 -0.29
C MET A 133 -1.93 16.89 -0.61
N LEU A 134 -1.33 18.07 -0.48
CA LEU A 134 0.10 18.24 -0.70
C LEU A 134 0.91 17.38 0.29
N GLY A 135 0.60 17.46 1.57
CA GLY A 135 1.26 16.66 2.59
C GLY A 135 1.07 15.16 2.40
N CYS A 136 -0.15 14.72 2.05
CA CYS A 136 -0.44 13.32 1.74
C CYS A 136 0.35 12.82 0.52
N LEU A 137 0.44 13.60 -0.55
CA LEU A 137 1.22 13.26 -1.73
C LEU A 137 2.71 13.12 -1.40
N LEU A 138 3.26 14.05 -0.65
CA LEU A 138 4.67 14.04 -0.26
C LEU A 138 4.99 12.87 0.67
N LEU A 139 4.25 12.73 1.77
CA LEU A 139 4.46 11.64 2.72
C LEU A 139 4.14 10.28 2.11
N GLY A 140 3.11 10.19 1.30
CA GLY A 140 2.76 8.99 0.56
C GLY A 140 3.86 8.56 -0.41
N THR A 141 4.42 9.51 -1.16
CA THR A 141 5.55 9.26 -2.07
C THR A 141 6.80 8.86 -1.31
N LEU A 142 7.13 9.58 -0.25
CA LEU A 142 8.29 9.28 0.59
C LEU A 142 8.15 7.89 1.22
N SER A 143 6.99 7.58 1.79
CA SER A 143 6.70 6.27 2.40
C SER A 143 6.75 5.15 1.36
N ALA A 144 6.25 5.38 0.15
CA ALA A 144 6.31 4.42 -0.94
C ALA A 144 7.76 4.13 -1.37
N VAL A 145 8.58 5.16 -1.52
CA VAL A 145 10.00 5.02 -1.89
C VAL A 145 10.77 4.30 -0.79
N LEU A 146 10.61 4.72 0.47
CA LEU A 146 11.25 4.06 1.61
C LEU A 146 10.80 2.61 1.74
N GLY A 147 9.50 2.36 1.66
CA GLY A 147 8.93 1.01 1.70
C GLY A 147 9.45 0.12 0.57
N PHE A 148 9.54 0.66 -0.65
CA PHE A 148 10.14 -0.04 -1.79
C PHE A 148 11.58 -0.46 -1.50
N VAL A 149 12.42 0.49 -1.06
CA VAL A 149 13.84 0.25 -0.78
C VAL A 149 14.00 -0.76 0.36
N ILE A 150 13.28 -0.56 1.47
CA ILE A 150 13.37 -1.46 2.64
C ILE A 150 12.98 -2.89 2.27
N VAL A 151 11.82 -3.07 1.64
CA VAL A 151 11.33 -4.42 1.28
C VAL A 151 12.24 -5.06 0.22
N ASP A 152 12.78 -4.28 -0.73
CA ASP A 152 13.73 -4.78 -1.72
C ASP A 152 15.04 -5.26 -1.08
N LEU A 153 15.58 -4.49 -0.14
CA LEU A 153 16.80 -4.85 0.60
C LEU A 153 16.58 -6.09 1.48
N LEU A 154 15.48 -6.13 2.22
CA LEU A 154 15.13 -7.30 3.05
C LEU A 154 14.97 -8.56 2.20
N TRP A 155 14.38 -8.43 1.02
CA TRP A 155 14.24 -9.55 0.09
C TRP A 155 15.60 -10.05 -0.42
N ARG A 156 16.48 -9.13 -0.81
CA ARG A 156 17.84 -9.47 -1.26
C ARG A 156 18.62 -10.16 -0.16
N TRP A 157 18.57 -9.63 1.06
CA TRP A 157 19.25 -10.20 2.22
C TRP A 157 18.77 -11.62 2.53
N SER A 158 17.47 -11.82 2.60
CA SER A 158 16.87 -13.15 2.81
C SER A 158 17.28 -14.18 1.75
N LEU A 159 17.40 -13.77 0.50
CA LEU A 159 17.87 -14.65 -0.57
C LEU A 159 19.36 -14.98 -0.46
N HIS A 160 20.17 -14.03 -0.03
CA HIS A 160 21.61 -14.23 0.17
C HIS A 160 21.85 -15.27 1.28
N ASP A 161 21.18 -15.12 2.42
CA ASP A 161 21.27 -16.07 3.53
C ASP A 161 20.83 -17.48 3.16
N TYR A 162 19.76 -17.59 2.38
CA TYR A 162 19.30 -18.89 1.89
C TYR A 162 20.33 -19.59 1.00
N LYS A 163 20.97 -18.84 0.09
CA LYS A 163 22.00 -19.37 -0.81
C LYS A 163 23.27 -19.78 -0.06
N SER A 164 23.70 -19.00 0.93
CA SER A 164 24.88 -19.27 1.75
C SER A 164 24.70 -20.55 2.58
N LYS A 165 23.54 -20.71 3.24
CA LYS A 165 23.19 -21.93 3.99
C LYS A 165 23.19 -23.19 3.11
N LYS A 166 22.55 -23.09 1.93
CA LYS A 166 22.50 -24.22 0.99
C LYS A 166 23.88 -24.61 0.45
N ARG A 167 24.79 -23.64 0.28
CA ARG A 167 26.17 -23.90 -0.14
C ARG A 167 26.97 -24.60 0.96
N SER A 168 26.78 -24.15 2.21
CA SER A 168 27.42 -24.78 3.39
C SER A 168 26.96 -26.20 3.60
N GLU A 169 25.66 -26.49 3.45
CA GLU A 169 25.12 -27.87 3.57
C GLU A 169 25.68 -28.80 2.47
N ARG A 170 25.82 -28.28 1.25
CA ARG A 170 26.38 -29.08 0.14
C ARG A 170 27.87 -29.39 0.31
N ASN A 171 28.64 -28.48 0.93
CA ASN A 171 30.07 -28.72 1.23
C ASN A 171 30.29 -29.67 2.41
N LYS A 172 29.28 -29.92 3.26
CA LYS A 172 29.34 -30.85 4.38
C LYS A 172 28.93 -32.28 3.99
N SER A 173 28.26 -32.45 2.85
CA SER A 173 27.73 -33.74 2.37
C SER A 173 28.55 -34.39 1.23
N GLY A 174 29.62 -33.77 0.80
CA GLY A 174 30.60 -34.29 -0.15
C GLY A 174 31.98 -34.38 0.48
#